data_062b2b4e291c0492a182230c02f2b4c5
#
_entry.id   062b2b4e291c0492a182230c02f2b4c5
#
_cell.length_a   1.000
_cell.length_b   1.000
_cell.length_c   1.000
_cell.angle_alpha   90.00
_cell.angle_beta   90.00
_cell.angle_gamma   90.00
#
_symmetry.space_group_name_H-M   'P 1'
#
loop_
_entity.id
_entity.type
_entity.pdbx_description
1 polymer ?
#
loop_
_entity_poly.entity_id
_entity_poly.type
_entity_poly.pdbx_seq_one_letter_code
_entity_poly.pdbx_strand_id
1 'polypeptide(L)'
;MSQKRSSYVKRLFRDFALHPGLLILASIGTIVQVALTVWLPILIGHAVDLVINPQGMKVLWPVLIQMVLVIVANTLIQWINPLVYNQLVYRFSQSLRAEVMEKVHRLPLSYLDKQGSGDFVSRLTTDVEQLNSGLLMVFNQFFVGLLTILVTIVTMAELDFFMMVAVLVLTPLSLLIARFIAKRSYTLFQKQTKARGLQTQLIEESLTQESLIQSFNAQDQFRTAFKGTNESYANYSQSAVFYSSTVNPATRFVNALIYAVVAGFGAVRIISGSHFTVGQLVTFLNYVNQYTKPFNDISSVLSELQSALACAERLYSVLDQAEVEETGQRVLESQDVKGAIGFEHVTFGYDLGRTLIKDLTIQVPAASKVAIVGPTGAGKSTLINLLMRFYPVNSGEITIDGVPITDYTRASYRQQFGMVLQETWLKVGTIHENIAFSRPDASREEVIEAAKAANADFFIRQLPQGYDTYLSDAGESLSQGQRQLLTIARVFLSVPKILILDEATSSIDTRTEVLIQDAFNQLMKGRTSFIIAHRLSTIQNADMILVMVDGDIVEHGTHEELMQVEGVYYKMQTAQQQIS
;
A
#
# COMPACT_ATOMS: atom_id res chain seq x y z
N MET A 1 7.90 17.93 12.49
CA MET A 1 7.59 17.50 11.11
C MET A 1 8.68 17.83 10.08
N SER A 2 9.32 19.01 10.08
CA SER A 2 10.30 19.40 9.03
C SER A 2 11.60 18.57 9.01
N GLN A 3 12.15 18.15 10.15
CA GLN A 3 13.41 17.39 10.21
C GLN A 3 13.28 15.94 9.69
N LYS A 4 12.18 15.24 9.98
CA LYS A 4 11.94 13.88 9.45
C LYS A 4 11.77 13.88 7.92
N ARG A 5 11.02 14.86 7.40
CA ARG A 5 10.82 15.01 5.94
C ARG A 5 12.14 15.27 5.19
N SER A 6 13.04 16.07 5.75
CA SER A 6 14.40 16.28 5.21
C SER A 6 15.22 14.99 5.19
N SER A 7 15.05 14.11 6.19
CA SER A 7 15.73 12.82 6.25
C SER A 7 15.26 11.86 5.14
N TYR A 8 13.95 11.80 4.88
CA TYR A 8 13.38 10.94 3.83
C TYR A 8 13.77 11.41 2.42
N VAL A 9 13.85 12.72 2.19
CA VAL A 9 14.37 13.26 0.93
C VAL A 9 15.83 12.84 0.70
N LYS A 10 16.68 12.91 1.74
CA LYS A 10 18.07 12.46 1.63
C LYS A 10 18.16 10.95 1.37
N ARG A 11 17.31 10.15 2.00
CA ARG A 11 17.23 8.70 1.76
C ARG A 11 16.81 8.41 0.34
N LEU A 12 15.79 9.09 -0.17
CA LEU A 12 15.35 8.97 -1.55
C LEU A 12 16.51 9.21 -2.54
N PHE A 13 17.26 10.30 -2.37
CA PHE A 13 18.42 10.58 -3.22
C PHE A 13 19.53 9.53 -3.09
N ARG A 14 19.78 9.01 -1.90
CA ARG A 14 20.74 7.93 -1.68
C ARG A 14 20.33 6.64 -2.40
N ASP A 15 19.05 6.29 -2.34
CA ASP A 15 18.53 5.07 -2.95
C ASP A 15 18.53 5.19 -4.49
N PHE A 16 18.31 6.39 -5.04
CA PHE A 16 18.56 6.66 -6.47
C PHE A 16 20.04 6.52 -6.87
N ALA A 17 20.96 6.89 -5.98
CA ALA A 17 22.38 6.77 -6.23
C ALA A 17 22.86 5.31 -6.34
N LEU A 18 22.04 4.33 -6.01
CA LEU A 18 22.33 2.91 -6.24
C LEU A 18 22.38 2.53 -7.74
N HIS A 19 21.84 3.39 -8.61
CA HIS A 19 21.86 3.20 -10.07
C HIS A 19 22.67 4.31 -10.80
N PRO A 20 23.98 4.46 -10.51
CA PRO A 20 24.76 5.62 -10.96
C PRO A 20 24.86 5.72 -12.49
N GLY A 21 24.94 4.59 -13.20
CA GLY A 21 25.04 4.59 -14.67
C GLY A 21 23.81 5.18 -15.36
N LEU A 22 22.61 4.83 -14.92
CA LEU A 22 21.37 5.39 -15.47
C LEU A 22 21.20 6.87 -15.09
N LEU A 23 21.60 7.25 -13.88
CA LEU A 23 21.51 8.63 -13.41
C LEU A 23 22.49 9.55 -14.18
N ILE A 24 23.70 9.09 -14.46
CA ILE A 24 24.67 9.80 -15.30
C ILE A 24 24.14 9.93 -16.73
N LEU A 25 23.62 8.83 -17.31
CA LEU A 25 23.05 8.85 -18.67
C LEU A 25 21.86 9.80 -18.77
N ALA A 26 20.97 9.80 -17.79
CA ALA A 26 19.85 10.72 -17.67
C ALA A 26 20.31 12.18 -17.60
N SER A 27 21.33 12.47 -16.79
CA SER A 27 21.89 13.82 -16.65
C SER A 27 22.56 14.32 -17.93
N ILE A 28 23.38 13.49 -18.56
CA ILE A 28 24.02 13.82 -19.86
C ILE A 28 22.95 14.04 -20.93
N GLY A 29 21.97 13.14 -21.03
CA GLY A 29 20.88 13.27 -21.99
C GLY A 29 20.10 14.57 -21.80
N THR A 30 19.80 14.98 -20.57
CA THR A 30 19.16 16.25 -20.26
C THR A 30 20.02 17.45 -20.70
N ILE A 31 21.32 17.45 -20.40
CA ILE A 31 22.23 18.54 -20.77
C ILE A 31 22.30 18.67 -22.28
N VAL A 32 22.49 17.56 -23.01
CA VAL A 32 22.56 17.57 -24.47
C VAL A 32 21.23 18.02 -25.07
N GLN A 33 20.09 17.57 -24.56
CA GLN A 33 18.76 18.01 -24.98
C GLN A 33 18.60 19.51 -24.87
N VAL A 34 18.94 20.10 -23.72
CA VAL A 34 18.84 21.54 -23.49
C VAL A 34 19.79 22.32 -24.40
N ALA A 35 21.04 21.85 -24.53
CA ALA A 35 22.02 22.48 -25.42
C ALA A 35 21.53 22.55 -26.88
N LEU A 36 21.00 21.44 -27.42
CA LEU A 36 20.42 21.40 -28.76
C LEU A 36 19.17 22.29 -28.89
N THR A 37 18.33 22.32 -27.86
CA THR A 37 17.12 23.15 -27.83
C THR A 37 17.46 24.63 -27.87
N VAL A 38 18.49 25.07 -27.14
CA VAL A 38 18.95 26.47 -27.10
C VAL A 38 19.76 26.84 -28.35
N TRP A 39 20.43 25.88 -28.99
CA TRP A 39 21.21 26.16 -30.21
C TRP A 39 20.33 26.41 -31.44
N LEU A 40 19.17 25.78 -31.55
CA LEU A 40 18.28 25.93 -32.70
C LEU A 40 17.85 27.39 -32.99
N PRO A 41 17.43 28.23 -32.02
CA PRO A 41 17.14 29.64 -32.25
C PRO A 41 18.31 30.44 -32.83
N ILE A 42 19.56 30.13 -32.42
CA ILE A 42 20.75 30.79 -32.99
C ILE A 42 20.86 30.53 -34.48
N LEU A 43 20.68 29.28 -34.90
CA LEU A 43 20.70 28.89 -36.30
C LEU A 43 19.56 29.56 -37.10
N ILE A 44 18.37 29.68 -36.51
CA ILE A 44 17.22 30.36 -37.12
C ILE A 44 17.58 31.83 -37.34
N GLY A 45 18.09 32.53 -36.33
CA GLY A 45 18.50 33.93 -36.45
C GLY A 45 19.60 34.14 -37.49
N HIS A 46 20.59 33.27 -37.50
CA HIS A 46 21.64 33.32 -38.52
C HIS A 46 21.13 33.09 -39.94
N ALA A 47 20.16 32.15 -40.11
CA ALA A 47 19.52 31.96 -41.43
C ALA A 47 18.73 33.20 -41.87
N VAL A 48 18.02 33.89 -40.96
CA VAL A 48 17.31 35.13 -41.25
C VAL A 48 18.26 36.23 -41.70
N ASP A 49 19.40 36.43 -41.03
CA ASP A 49 20.39 37.43 -41.40
C ASP A 49 21.00 37.13 -42.76
N LEU A 50 21.22 35.86 -43.11
CA LEU A 50 21.74 35.42 -44.41
C LEU A 50 20.73 35.69 -45.54
N VAL A 51 19.42 35.55 -45.27
CA VAL A 51 18.36 35.87 -46.28
C VAL A 51 18.28 37.36 -46.56
N ILE A 52 18.46 38.19 -45.55
CA ILE A 52 18.44 39.65 -45.70
C ILE A 52 19.69 40.16 -46.44
N ASN A 53 20.82 39.49 -46.34
CA ASN A 53 22.06 39.85 -47.03
C ASN A 53 22.09 39.24 -48.45
N PRO A 54 22.15 40.03 -49.54
CA PRO A 54 22.14 39.51 -50.89
C PRO A 54 23.27 38.51 -51.25
N GLN A 55 24.38 38.54 -50.52
CA GLN A 55 25.51 37.61 -50.70
C GLN A 55 25.33 36.32 -49.87
N GLY A 56 24.36 36.26 -48.98
CA GLY A 56 24.17 35.14 -48.02
C GLY A 56 23.54 33.88 -48.64
N MET A 57 22.91 33.98 -49.81
CA MET A 57 22.17 32.87 -50.44
C MET A 57 23.03 31.60 -50.66
N LYS A 58 24.32 31.74 -50.96
CA LYS A 58 25.25 30.61 -51.16
C LYS A 58 25.58 29.88 -49.86
N VAL A 59 25.52 30.57 -48.73
CA VAL A 59 25.89 30.02 -47.40
C VAL A 59 24.66 29.53 -46.65
N LEU A 60 23.43 29.81 -47.18
CA LEU A 60 22.16 29.43 -46.55
C LEU A 60 21.98 27.89 -46.47
N TRP A 61 22.35 27.18 -47.55
CA TRP A 61 22.18 25.71 -47.59
C TRP A 61 22.87 24.95 -46.47
N PRO A 62 24.17 25.19 -46.16
CA PRO A 62 24.86 24.56 -45.02
C PRO A 62 24.13 24.83 -43.69
N VAL A 63 23.63 26.03 -43.46
CA VAL A 63 22.88 26.39 -42.23
C VAL A 63 21.57 25.63 -42.15
N LEU A 64 20.81 25.52 -43.25
CA LEU A 64 19.57 24.73 -43.30
C LEU A 64 19.82 23.23 -43.02
N ILE A 65 20.89 22.66 -43.59
CA ILE A 65 21.28 21.28 -43.33
C ILE A 65 21.66 21.12 -41.84
N GLN A 66 22.40 22.05 -41.24
CA GLN A 66 22.76 22.02 -39.84
C GLN A 66 21.50 22.12 -38.94
N MET A 67 20.52 22.98 -39.29
CA MET A 67 19.25 23.05 -38.60
C MET A 67 18.50 21.71 -38.61
N VAL A 68 18.40 21.06 -39.78
CA VAL A 68 17.75 19.75 -39.92
C VAL A 68 18.48 18.72 -39.03
N LEU A 69 19.81 18.68 -39.06
CA LEU A 69 20.57 17.75 -38.21
C LEU A 69 20.33 18.00 -36.71
N VAL A 70 20.33 19.27 -36.28
CA VAL A 70 20.03 19.63 -34.87
C VAL A 70 18.61 19.24 -34.48
N ILE A 71 17.62 19.46 -35.35
CA ILE A 71 16.23 19.06 -35.12
C ILE A 71 16.12 17.54 -34.97
N VAL A 72 16.71 16.79 -35.90
CA VAL A 72 16.69 15.31 -35.86
C VAL A 72 17.38 14.79 -34.58
N ALA A 73 18.56 15.32 -34.29
CA ALA A 73 19.32 14.93 -33.07
C ALA A 73 18.51 15.25 -31.80
N ASN A 74 17.94 16.44 -31.71
CA ASN A 74 17.11 16.84 -30.56
C ASN A 74 15.85 15.96 -30.42
N THR A 75 15.19 15.63 -31.53
CA THR A 75 14.01 14.75 -31.53
C THR A 75 14.39 13.33 -31.07
N LEU A 76 15.52 12.79 -31.52
CA LEU A 76 16.00 11.48 -31.08
C LEU A 76 16.28 11.47 -29.59
N ILE A 77 16.95 12.51 -29.06
CA ILE A 77 17.23 12.61 -27.61
C ILE A 77 15.95 12.78 -26.82
N GLN A 78 14.98 13.59 -27.27
CA GLN A 78 13.69 13.73 -26.63
C GLN A 78 12.89 12.42 -26.63
N TRP A 79 13.16 11.51 -27.54
CA TRP A 79 12.54 10.18 -27.55
C TRP A 79 13.26 9.19 -26.64
N ILE A 80 14.61 9.26 -26.58
CA ILE A 80 15.44 8.38 -25.77
C ILE A 80 15.39 8.73 -24.28
N ASN A 81 15.42 10.01 -23.90
CA ASN A 81 15.45 10.45 -22.51
C ASN A 81 14.33 9.88 -21.65
N PRO A 82 13.04 9.91 -22.06
CA PRO A 82 11.97 9.31 -21.29
C PRO A 82 12.14 7.80 -21.05
N LEU A 83 12.75 7.07 -22.00
CA LEU A 83 13.06 5.64 -21.82
C LEU A 83 14.06 5.43 -20.69
N VAL A 84 15.10 6.28 -20.63
CA VAL A 84 16.11 6.24 -19.57
C VAL A 84 15.50 6.62 -18.22
N TYR A 85 14.69 7.69 -18.17
CA TYR A 85 14.01 8.12 -16.94
C TYR A 85 13.04 7.06 -16.44
N ASN A 86 12.23 6.47 -17.31
CA ASN A 86 11.32 5.39 -16.98
C ASN A 86 12.10 4.20 -16.41
N GLN A 87 13.17 3.76 -17.08
CA GLN A 87 13.97 2.64 -16.61
C GLN A 87 14.59 2.90 -15.23
N LEU A 88 15.07 4.12 -14.98
CA LEU A 88 15.62 4.52 -13.68
C LEU A 88 14.53 4.48 -12.58
N VAL A 89 13.39 5.14 -12.82
CA VAL A 89 12.31 5.25 -11.84
C VAL A 89 11.66 3.89 -11.56
N TYR A 90 11.41 3.08 -12.59
CA TYR A 90 10.79 1.76 -12.38
C TYR A 90 11.71 0.74 -11.69
N ARG A 91 13.02 0.77 -11.95
CA ARG A 91 13.98 -0.06 -11.19
C ARG A 91 14.03 0.34 -9.72
N PHE A 92 14.08 1.62 -9.44
CA PHE A 92 13.98 2.13 -8.07
C PHE A 92 12.68 1.66 -7.39
N SER A 93 11.53 1.77 -8.06
CA SER A 93 10.24 1.36 -7.51
C SER A 93 10.14 -0.15 -7.29
N GLN A 94 10.73 -0.94 -8.17
CA GLN A 94 10.80 -2.38 -8.02
C GLN A 94 11.57 -2.76 -6.74
N SER A 95 12.73 -2.15 -6.51
CA SER A 95 13.51 -2.41 -5.31
C SER A 95 12.78 -1.95 -4.04
N LEU A 96 12.14 -0.77 -4.08
CA LEU A 96 11.38 -0.23 -2.95
C LEU A 96 10.16 -1.11 -2.59
N ARG A 97 9.40 -1.58 -3.59
CA ARG A 97 8.30 -2.51 -3.35
C ARG A 97 8.77 -3.82 -2.72
N ALA A 98 9.88 -4.38 -3.21
CA ALA A 98 10.44 -5.60 -2.66
C ALA A 98 10.90 -5.40 -1.20
N GLU A 99 11.59 -4.30 -0.90
CA GLU A 99 12.04 -3.95 0.45
C GLU A 99 10.87 -3.75 1.42
N VAL A 100 9.82 -3.03 0.99
CA VAL A 100 8.62 -2.83 1.81
C VAL A 100 7.88 -4.14 2.05
N MET A 101 7.74 -4.99 1.02
CA MET A 101 7.06 -6.30 1.16
C MET A 101 7.83 -7.23 2.10
N GLU A 102 9.15 -7.30 1.96
CA GLU A 102 10.01 -8.07 2.87
C GLU A 102 9.90 -7.56 4.31
N LYS A 103 9.87 -6.23 4.48
CA LYS A 103 9.71 -5.59 5.79
C LYS A 103 8.37 -5.94 6.44
N VAL A 104 7.27 -5.93 5.67
CA VAL A 104 5.92 -6.27 6.16
C VAL A 104 5.90 -7.65 6.80
N HIS A 105 6.60 -8.63 6.22
CA HIS A 105 6.69 -9.98 6.79
C HIS A 105 7.48 -10.07 8.10
N ARG A 106 8.29 -9.06 8.42
CA ARG A 106 9.10 -8.99 9.65
C ARG A 106 8.50 -8.07 10.72
N LEU A 107 7.41 -7.37 10.39
CA LEU A 107 6.75 -6.47 11.34
C LEU A 107 5.94 -7.23 12.38
N PRO A 108 5.81 -6.68 13.62
CA PRO A 108 4.95 -7.25 14.64
C PRO A 108 3.47 -7.17 14.20
N LEU A 109 2.69 -8.21 14.54
CA LEU A 109 1.27 -8.29 14.21
C LEU A 109 0.49 -7.09 14.78
N SER A 110 0.90 -6.60 15.97
CA SER A 110 0.32 -5.39 16.58
C SER A 110 0.37 -4.14 15.71
N TYR A 111 1.37 -4.03 14.84
CA TYR A 111 1.46 -2.93 13.88
C TYR A 111 0.55 -3.15 12.67
N LEU A 112 0.49 -4.40 12.18
CA LEU A 112 -0.35 -4.78 11.03
C LEU A 112 -1.84 -4.64 11.37
N ASP A 113 -2.26 -5.09 12.55
CA ASP A 113 -3.65 -5.00 13.00
C ASP A 113 -4.12 -3.54 13.18
N LYS A 114 -3.23 -2.65 13.65
CA LYS A 114 -3.56 -1.23 13.82
C LYS A 114 -3.73 -0.48 12.49
N GLN A 115 -3.02 -0.85 11.44
CA GLN A 115 -3.04 -0.15 10.15
C GLN A 115 -4.10 -0.70 9.20
N GLY A 116 -4.44 -1.98 9.31
CA GLY A 116 -5.33 -2.68 8.41
C GLY A 116 -4.67 -3.06 7.07
N SER A 117 -5.11 -4.17 6.48
CA SER A 117 -4.56 -4.70 5.23
C SER A 117 -4.73 -3.76 4.04
N GLY A 118 -5.85 -3.04 3.97
CA GLY A 118 -6.13 -2.09 2.88
C GLY A 118 -5.13 -0.92 2.80
N ASP A 119 -4.61 -0.44 3.95
CA ASP A 119 -3.60 0.61 3.97
C ASP A 119 -2.27 0.11 3.38
N PHE A 120 -1.84 -1.12 3.70
CA PHE A 120 -0.63 -1.70 3.11
C PHE A 120 -0.77 -1.94 1.60
N VAL A 121 -1.92 -2.43 1.14
CA VAL A 121 -2.21 -2.57 -0.30
C VAL A 121 -2.13 -1.20 -0.98
N SER A 122 -2.77 -0.17 -0.41
CA SER A 122 -2.71 1.20 -0.95
C SER A 122 -1.27 1.75 -1.00
N ARG A 123 -0.45 1.48 0.01
CA ARG A 123 0.97 1.91 0.03
C ARG A 123 1.78 1.22 -1.05
N LEU A 124 1.63 -0.09 -1.24
CA LEU A 124 2.38 -0.86 -2.24
C LEU A 124 1.93 -0.61 -3.68
N THR A 125 0.70 -0.16 -3.89
CA THR A 125 0.13 0.16 -5.21
C THR A 125 0.10 1.66 -5.45
N THR A 126 -0.89 2.34 -4.90
CA THR A 126 -1.18 3.76 -5.18
C THR A 126 -0.05 4.70 -4.79
N ASP A 127 0.57 4.51 -3.60
CA ASP A 127 1.64 5.42 -3.15
C ASP A 127 2.90 5.26 -3.99
N VAL A 128 3.25 4.04 -4.40
CA VAL A 128 4.39 3.82 -5.29
C VAL A 128 4.13 4.39 -6.68
N GLU A 129 2.91 4.27 -7.21
CA GLU A 129 2.55 4.86 -8.51
C GLU A 129 2.57 6.40 -8.47
N GLN A 130 2.06 6.99 -7.38
CA GLN A 130 2.13 8.44 -7.17
C GLN A 130 3.58 8.93 -7.03
N LEU A 131 4.41 8.16 -6.34
CA LEU A 131 5.85 8.44 -6.24
C LEU A 131 6.53 8.38 -7.61
N ASN A 132 6.22 7.36 -8.43
CA ASN A 132 6.74 7.24 -9.80
C ASN A 132 6.34 8.43 -10.66
N SER A 133 5.07 8.80 -10.65
CA SER A 133 4.55 9.94 -11.43
C SER A 133 5.27 11.23 -11.06
N GLY A 134 5.43 11.51 -9.77
CA GLY A 134 6.15 12.68 -9.30
C GLY A 134 7.64 12.67 -9.68
N LEU A 135 8.31 11.54 -9.55
CA LEU A 135 9.72 11.41 -9.94
C LEU A 135 9.93 11.58 -11.46
N LEU A 136 9.05 10.98 -12.29
CA LEU A 136 9.09 11.16 -13.74
C LEU A 136 8.86 12.63 -14.14
N MET A 137 7.95 13.35 -13.47
CA MET A 137 7.78 14.79 -13.68
C MET A 137 9.01 15.59 -13.31
N VAL A 138 9.70 15.23 -12.22
CA VAL A 138 10.96 15.86 -11.83
C VAL A 138 12.02 15.73 -12.92
N PHE A 139 12.20 14.54 -13.49
CA PHE A 139 13.18 14.32 -14.56
C PHE A 139 12.77 14.97 -15.88
N ASN A 140 11.52 14.78 -16.32
CA ASN A 140 11.06 15.23 -17.63
C ASN A 140 10.80 16.74 -17.70
N GLN A 141 10.39 17.38 -16.60
CA GLN A 141 9.93 18.77 -16.62
C GLN A 141 10.79 19.67 -15.71
N PHE A 142 11.05 19.28 -14.44
CA PHE A 142 11.73 20.16 -13.50
C PHE A 142 13.20 20.38 -13.88
N PHE A 143 13.97 19.30 -14.05
CA PHE A 143 15.40 19.43 -14.39
C PHE A 143 15.61 20.01 -15.78
N VAL A 144 14.85 19.56 -16.79
CA VAL A 144 14.90 20.12 -18.15
C VAL A 144 14.51 21.59 -18.13
N GLY A 145 13.42 21.94 -17.44
CA GLY A 145 12.93 23.33 -17.34
C GLY A 145 13.91 24.26 -16.62
N LEU A 146 14.44 23.82 -15.46
CA LEU A 146 15.41 24.60 -14.70
C LEU A 146 16.68 24.86 -15.51
N LEU A 147 17.22 23.83 -16.15
CA LEU A 147 18.42 23.96 -16.97
C LEU A 147 18.16 24.84 -18.20
N THR A 148 16.99 24.70 -18.84
CA THR A 148 16.58 25.58 -19.95
C THR A 148 16.52 27.03 -19.51
N ILE A 149 15.91 27.36 -18.36
CA ILE A 149 15.88 28.72 -17.79
C ILE A 149 17.30 29.26 -17.62
N LEU A 150 18.20 28.50 -16.97
CA LEU A 150 19.56 28.95 -16.70
C LEU A 150 20.35 29.21 -17.99
N VAL A 151 20.30 28.28 -18.94
CA VAL A 151 21.03 28.41 -20.21
C VAL A 151 20.47 29.54 -21.07
N THR A 152 19.14 29.67 -21.15
CA THR A 152 18.51 30.78 -21.91
C THR A 152 18.82 32.15 -21.33
N ILE A 153 18.89 32.30 -20.00
CA ILE A 153 19.30 33.58 -19.39
C ILE A 153 20.73 33.94 -19.81
N VAL A 154 21.66 32.97 -19.74
CA VAL A 154 23.07 33.20 -20.15
C VAL A 154 23.16 33.59 -21.62
N THR A 155 22.50 32.87 -22.52
CA THR A 155 22.53 33.16 -23.95
C THR A 155 21.83 34.48 -24.31
N MET A 156 20.75 34.86 -23.60
CA MET A 156 20.12 36.18 -23.75
C MET A 156 21.03 37.31 -23.30
N ALA A 157 21.81 37.11 -22.19
CA ALA A 157 22.75 38.09 -21.70
C ALA A 157 23.90 38.36 -22.70
N GLU A 158 24.36 37.31 -23.40
CA GLU A 158 25.38 37.41 -24.46
C GLU A 158 24.87 38.16 -25.71
N LEU A 159 23.56 38.03 -26.02
CA LEU A 159 22.96 38.72 -27.16
C LEU A 159 22.72 40.21 -26.89
N ASP A 160 22.00 40.53 -25.84
CA ASP A 160 21.76 41.90 -25.36
C ASP A 160 21.34 41.89 -23.89
N PHE A 161 22.22 42.47 -23.04
CA PHE A 161 22.04 42.51 -21.60
C PHE A 161 20.81 43.33 -21.18
N PHE A 162 20.54 44.44 -21.85
CA PHE A 162 19.38 45.31 -21.50
C PHE A 162 18.04 44.65 -21.83
N MET A 163 17.96 43.99 -22.97
CA MET A 163 16.77 43.23 -23.34
C MET A 163 16.54 42.05 -22.39
N MET A 164 17.61 41.34 -21.99
CA MET A 164 17.51 40.27 -20.99
C MET A 164 16.94 40.81 -19.65
N VAL A 165 17.45 41.94 -19.16
CA VAL A 165 16.93 42.59 -17.92
C VAL A 165 15.46 42.95 -18.06
N ALA A 166 15.03 43.47 -19.20
CA ALA A 166 13.62 43.77 -19.45
C ALA A 166 12.73 42.53 -19.34
N VAL A 167 13.16 41.39 -19.91
CA VAL A 167 12.44 40.11 -19.79
C VAL A 167 12.40 39.65 -18.33
N LEU A 168 13.52 39.70 -17.60
CA LEU A 168 13.58 39.29 -16.20
C LEU A 168 12.69 40.14 -15.29
N VAL A 169 12.56 41.44 -15.56
CA VAL A 169 11.69 42.34 -14.80
C VAL A 169 10.21 42.12 -15.09
N LEU A 170 9.87 41.77 -16.33
CA LEU A 170 8.47 41.53 -16.74
C LEU A 170 7.94 40.14 -16.37
N THR A 171 8.81 39.13 -16.29
CA THR A 171 8.42 37.74 -15.98
C THR A 171 7.70 37.57 -14.62
N PRO A 172 8.10 38.23 -13.52
CA PRO A 172 7.37 38.14 -12.26
C PRO A 172 5.90 38.53 -12.34
N LEU A 173 5.50 39.38 -13.29
CA LEU A 173 4.11 39.73 -13.52
C LEU A 173 3.28 38.50 -13.93
N SER A 174 3.82 37.64 -14.80
CA SER A 174 3.18 36.39 -15.19
C SER A 174 3.02 35.45 -13.99
N LEU A 175 4.07 35.34 -13.15
CA LEU A 175 4.04 34.51 -11.95
C LEU A 175 3.04 35.02 -10.90
N LEU A 176 2.92 36.32 -10.71
CA LEU A 176 1.95 36.91 -9.78
C LEU A 176 0.50 36.64 -10.21
N ILE A 177 0.21 36.79 -11.50
CA ILE A 177 -1.12 36.50 -12.04
C ILE A 177 -1.42 35.00 -11.91
N ALA A 178 -0.48 34.14 -12.30
CA ALA A 178 -0.63 32.69 -12.16
C ALA A 178 -0.89 32.28 -10.70
N ARG A 179 -0.11 32.84 -9.75
CA ARG A 179 -0.27 32.59 -8.30
C ARG A 179 -1.62 33.04 -7.77
N PHE A 180 -2.10 34.21 -8.20
CA PHE A 180 -3.41 34.73 -7.78
C PHE A 180 -4.55 33.80 -8.22
N ILE A 181 -4.55 33.38 -9.50
CA ILE A 181 -5.56 32.46 -10.05
C ILE A 181 -5.45 31.09 -9.39
N ALA A 182 -4.23 30.54 -9.25
CA ALA A 182 -3.98 29.23 -8.65
C ALA A 182 -4.47 29.17 -7.19
N LYS A 183 -4.25 30.23 -6.39
CA LYS A 183 -4.76 30.29 -5.01
C LYS A 183 -6.28 30.22 -4.95
N ARG A 184 -6.97 30.86 -5.87
CA ARG A 184 -8.44 30.85 -5.96
C ARG A 184 -8.94 29.48 -6.41
N SER A 185 -8.32 28.92 -7.42
CA SER A 185 -8.60 27.57 -7.95
C SER A 185 -8.42 26.50 -6.88
N TYR A 186 -7.32 26.54 -6.12
CA TYR A 186 -7.01 25.59 -5.04
C TYR A 186 -8.14 25.51 -3.99
N THR A 187 -8.66 26.67 -3.55
CA THR A 187 -9.76 26.69 -2.57
C THR A 187 -11.04 26.04 -3.13
N LEU A 188 -11.30 26.22 -4.43
CA LEU A 188 -12.44 25.62 -5.09
C LEU A 188 -12.26 24.10 -5.28
N PHE A 189 -11.06 23.64 -5.64
CA PHE A 189 -10.74 22.22 -5.70
C PHE A 189 -10.87 21.52 -4.34
N GLN A 190 -10.50 22.17 -3.25
CA GLN A 190 -10.74 21.61 -1.91
C GLN A 190 -12.25 21.42 -1.63
N LYS A 191 -13.09 22.40 -2.00
CA LYS A 191 -14.55 22.28 -1.86
C LYS A 191 -15.12 21.19 -2.75
N GLN A 192 -14.65 21.10 -3.99
CA GLN A 192 -15.01 20.05 -4.94
C GLN A 192 -14.65 18.66 -4.39
N THR A 193 -13.42 18.47 -3.90
CA THR A 193 -12.97 17.19 -3.32
C THR A 193 -13.83 16.78 -2.13
N LYS A 194 -14.19 17.73 -1.25
CA LYS A 194 -15.07 17.46 -0.12
C LYS A 194 -16.47 17.06 -0.59
N ALA A 195 -17.04 17.78 -1.57
CA ALA A 195 -18.36 17.46 -2.12
C ALA A 195 -18.36 16.11 -2.84
N ARG A 196 -17.27 15.78 -3.57
CA ARG A 196 -17.08 14.47 -4.20
C ARG A 196 -17.04 13.35 -3.16
N GLY A 197 -16.32 13.54 -2.05
CA GLY A 197 -16.27 12.56 -0.96
C GLY A 197 -17.66 12.24 -0.39
N LEU A 198 -18.49 13.26 -0.13
CA LEU A 198 -19.86 13.08 0.32
C LEU A 198 -20.73 12.36 -0.72
N GLN A 199 -20.57 12.68 -2.00
CA GLN A 199 -21.27 12.00 -3.09
C GLN A 199 -20.87 10.54 -3.20
N THR A 200 -19.57 10.22 -3.14
CA THR A 200 -19.07 8.84 -3.19
C THR A 200 -19.58 8.02 -2.01
N GLN A 201 -19.57 8.58 -0.80
CA GLN A 201 -20.11 7.94 0.39
C GLN A 201 -21.60 7.59 0.22
N LEU A 202 -22.40 8.53 -0.31
CA LEU A 202 -23.82 8.30 -0.54
C LEU A 202 -24.09 7.23 -1.61
N ILE A 203 -23.25 7.20 -2.67
CA ILE A 203 -23.33 6.16 -3.71
C ILE A 203 -22.99 4.78 -3.11
N GLU A 204 -21.91 4.69 -2.35
CA GLU A 204 -21.48 3.45 -1.70
C GLU A 204 -22.55 2.94 -0.73
N GLU A 205 -23.11 3.82 0.11
CA GLU A 205 -24.21 3.49 1.01
C GLU A 205 -25.43 2.99 0.24
N SER A 206 -25.84 3.70 -0.83
CA SER A 206 -26.99 3.32 -1.65
C SER A 206 -26.80 1.95 -2.32
N LEU A 207 -25.62 1.68 -2.90
CA LEU A 207 -25.36 0.41 -3.58
C LEU A 207 -25.23 -0.76 -2.60
N THR A 208 -24.58 -0.53 -1.45
CA THR A 208 -24.38 -1.58 -0.44
C THR A 208 -25.71 -1.94 0.26
N GLN A 209 -26.59 -0.96 0.46
CA GLN A 209 -27.85 -1.14 1.17
C GLN A 209 -29.08 -1.14 0.23
N GLU A 210 -28.89 -1.40 -1.08
CA GLU A 210 -29.96 -1.31 -2.08
C GLU A 210 -31.17 -2.20 -1.72
N SER A 211 -30.93 -3.42 -1.24
CA SER A 211 -32.00 -4.32 -0.80
C SER A 211 -32.81 -3.77 0.37
N LEU A 212 -32.14 -3.09 1.31
CA LEU A 212 -32.79 -2.44 2.45
C LEU A 212 -33.57 -1.21 2.00
N ILE A 213 -32.99 -0.37 1.14
CA ILE A 213 -33.65 0.81 0.58
C ILE A 213 -34.94 0.43 -0.14
N GLN A 214 -34.91 -0.65 -0.95
CA GLN A 214 -36.09 -1.17 -1.62
C GLN A 214 -37.16 -1.71 -0.64
N SER A 215 -36.71 -2.48 0.37
CA SER A 215 -37.62 -3.04 1.37
C SER A 215 -38.42 -1.99 2.14
N PHE A 216 -37.80 -0.81 2.38
CA PHE A 216 -38.43 0.30 3.08
C PHE A 216 -39.03 1.37 2.16
N ASN A 217 -39.03 1.18 0.83
CA ASN A 217 -39.46 2.15 -0.18
C ASN A 217 -38.80 3.54 0.00
N ALA A 218 -37.53 3.58 0.39
CA ALA A 218 -36.78 4.80 0.69
C ALA A 218 -36.07 5.44 -0.52
N GLN A 219 -36.31 4.93 -1.75
CA GLN A 219 -35.58 5.36 -2.98
C GLN A 219 -35.69 6.86 -3.23
N ASP A 220 -36.87 7.47 -3.00
CA ASP A 220 -37.06 8.91 -3.24
C ASP A 220 -36.28 9.78 -2.25
N GLN A 221 -36.06 9.31 -1.03
CA GLN A 221 -35.23 9.99 -0.05
C GLN A 221 -33.77 10.01 -0.49
N PHE A 222 -33.23 8.84 -0.88
CA PHE A 222 -31.86 8.74 -1.37
C PHE A 222 -31.66 9.52 -2.68
N ARG A 223 -32.62 9.46 -3.61
CA ARG A 223 -32.60 10.24 -4.84
C ARG A 223 -32.54 11.74 -4.57
N THR A 224 -33.29 12.23 -3.62
CA THR A 224 -33.32 13.65 -3.25
C THR A 224 -32.00 14.07 -2.61
N ALA A 225 -31.45 13.25 -1.71
CA ALA A 225 -30.15 13.48 -1.09
C ALA A 225 -29.02 13.46 -2.13
N PHE A 226 -29.04 12.50 -3.09
CA PHE A 226 -28.09 12.43 -4.19
C PHE A 226 -28.16 13.67 -5.08
N LYS A 227 -29.35 14.11 -5.44
CA LYS A 227 -29.54 15.32 -6.26
C LYS A 227 -28.89 16.54 -5.61
N GLY A 228 -29.08 16.76 -4.31
CA GLY A 228 -28.50 17.89 -3.58
C GLY A 228 -26.95 17.83 -3.51
N THR A 229 -26.39 16.65 -3.24
CA THR A 229 -24.93 16.48 -3.22
C THR A 229 -24.33 16.60 -4.62
N ASN A 230 -24.99 16.08 -5.65
CA ASN A 230 -24.55 16.15 -7.05
C ASN A 230 -24.59 17.60 -7.57
N GLU A 231 -25.62 18.38 -7.25
CA GLU A 231 -25.67 19.81 -7.60
C GLU A 231 -24.56 20.60 -6.93
N SER A 232 -24.27 20.33 -5.66
CA SER A 232 -23.16 20.94 -4.93
C SER A 232 -21.81 20.61 -5.57
N TYR A 233 -21.58 19.33 -5.89
CA TYR A 233 -20.37 18.88 -6.59
C TYR A 233 -20.24 19.54 -7.96
N ALA A 234 -21.32 19.58 -8.76
CA ALA A 234 -21.32 20.19 -10.11
C ALA A 234 -20.94 21.67 -10.05
N ASN A 235 -21.52 22.44 -9.12
CA ASN A 235 -21.25 23.88 -8.97
C ASN A 235 -19.80 24.15 -8.57
N TYR A 236 -19.25 23.39 -7.60
CA TYR A 236 -17.84 23.52 -7.22
C TYR A 236 -16.90 23.06 -8.32
N SER A 237 -17.25 21.98 -9.03
CA SER A 237 -16.47 21.44 -10.14
C SER A 237 -16.40 22.44 -11.29
N GLN A 238 -17.53 22.98 -11.71
CA GLN A 238 -17.59 24.00 -12.77
C GLN A 238 -16.73 25.21 -12.42
N SER A 239 -16.86 25.72 -11.19
CA SER A 239 -16.08 26.89 -10.73
C SER A 239 -14.58 26.56 -10.65
N ALA A 240 -14.20 25.40 -10.11
CA ALA A 240 -12.80 24.98 -10.01
C ALA A 240 -12.14 24.84 -11.39
N VAL A 241 -12.83 24.18 -12.33
CA VAL A 241 -12.36 23.99 -13.71
C VAL A 241 -12.25 25.34 -14.44
N PHE A 242 -13.24 26.23 -14.29
CA PHE A 242 -13.20 27.56 -14.91
C PHE A 242 -11.95 28.33 -14.47
N TYR A 243 -11.71 28.48 -13.15
CA TYR A 243 -10.53 29.18 -12.66
C TYR A 243 -9.23 28.49 -13.05
N SER A 244 -9.18 27.17 -12.98
CA SER A 244 -7.99 26.40 -13.39
C SER A 244 -7.68 26.61 -14.88
N SER A 245 -8.69 26.55 -15.73
CA SER A 245 -8.54 26.73 -17.17
C SER A 245 -8.17 28.16 -17.58
N THR A 246 -8.46 29.16 -16.72
CA THR A 246 -8.12 30.57 -16.96
C THR A 246 -6.61 30.85 -16.76
N VAL A 247 -5.87 30.00 -16.06
CA VAL A 247 -4.42 30.19 -15.84
C VAL A 247 -3.67 30.26 -17.16
N ASN A 248 -3.87 29.31 -18.06
CA ASN A 248 -3.15 29.24 -19.35
C ASN A 248 -3.44 30.44 -20.27
N PRO A 249 -4.68 30.85 -20.52
CA PRO A 249 -4.96 32.06 -21.29
C PRO A 249 -4.36 33.33 -20.67
N ALA A 250 -4.44 33.48 -19.33
CA ALA A 250 -3.91 34.65 -18.64
C ALA A 250 -2.38 34.72 -18.75
N THR A 251 -1.67 33.62 -18.54
CA THR A 251 -0.21 33.57 -18.67
C THR A 251 0.24 33.76 -20.12
N ARG A 252 -0.49 33.18 -21.11
CA ARG A 252 -0.24 33.44 -22.54
C ARG A 252 -0.41 34.91 -22.92
N PHE A 253 -1.42 35.58 -22.38
CA PHE A 253 -1.62 37.01 -22.62
C PHE A 253 -0.43 37.84 -22.11
N VAL A 254 0.04 37.55 -20.87
CA VAL A 254 1.22 38.24 -20.33
C VAL A 254 2.48 37.94 -21.15
N ASN A 255 2.68 36.68 -21.54
CA ASN A 255 3.82 36.29 -22.38
C ASN A 255 3.77 36.99 -23.75
N ALA A 256 2.59 37.13 -24.35
CA ALA A 256 2.41 37.90 -25.60
C ALA A 256 2.73 39.38 -25.40
N LEU A 257 2.37 39.98 -24.25
CA LEU A 257 2.74 41.34 -23.91
C LEU A 257 4.27 41.51 -23.78
N ILE A 258 4.93 40.56 -23.04
CA ILE A 258 6.41 40.55 -22.93
C ILE A 258 7.03 40.45 -24.31
N TYR A 259 6.53 39.54 -25.16
CA TYR A 259 6.98 39.36 -26.54
C TYR A 259 6.85 40.67 -27.35
N ALA A 260 5.69 41.36 -27.28
CA ALA A 260 5.48 42.62 -27.96
C ALA A 260 6.40 43.74 -27.48
N VAL A 261 6.61 43.87 -26.19
CA VAL A 261 7.54 44.85 -25.59
C VAL A 261 8.98 44.59 -26.07
N VAL A 262 9.41 43.32 -26.05
CA VAL A 262 10.77 42.92 -26.48
C VAL A 262 10.94 43.14 -27.98
N ALA A 263 9.93 42.81 -28.79
CA ALA A 263 9.95 43.05 -30.24
C ALA A 263 10.03 44.55 -30.57
N GLY A 264 9.23 45.37 -29.89
CA GLY A 264 9.26 46.82 -30.06
C GLY A 264 10.60 47.44 -29.65
N PHE A 265 11.15 47.04 -28.48
CA PHE A 265 12.44 47.52 -28.04
C PHE A 265 13.58 47.08 -28.97
N GLY A 266 13.58 45.81 -29.41
CA GLY A 266 14.55 45.29 -30.36
C GLY A 266 14.48 46.00 -31.72
N ALA A 267 13.27 46.31 -32.24
CA ALA A 267 13.08 47.09 -33.47
C ALA A 267 13.66 48.53 -33.31
N VAL A 268 13.42 49.20 -32.21
CA VAL A 268 14.00 50.52 -31.93
C VAL A 268 15.54 50.45 -31.92
N ARG A 269 16.12 49.39 -31.32
CA ARG A 269 17.57 49.18 -31.29
C ARG A 269 18.15 49.02 -32.72
N ILE A 270 17.49 48.26 -33.57
CA ILE A 270 17.90 48.07 -34.97
C ILE A 270 17.84 49.41 -35.73
N ILE A 271 16.73 50.16 -35.60
CA ILE A 271 16.56 51.45 -36.30
C ILE A 271 17.55 52.53 -35.80
N SER A 272 17.92 52.47 -34.52
CA SER A 272 18.87 53.41 -33.92
C SER A 272 20.35 53.15 -34.34
N GLY A 273 20.61 52.21 -35.24
CA GLY A 273 21.92 51.93 -35.80
C GLY A 273 22.83 51.16 -34.83
N SER A 274 22.29 50.41 -33.87
CA SER A 274 23.04 49.50 -33.05
C SER A 274 23.53 48.29 -33.88
N HIS A 275 24.57 47.57 -33.45
CA HIS A 275 25.03 46.35 -34.09
C HIS A 275 24.02 45.16 -33.95
N PHE A 276 22.83 45.41 -33.44
CA PHE A 276 21.81 44.38 -33.22
C PHE A 276 21.07 44.07 -34.53
N THR A 277 21.12 42.81 -34.98
CA THR A 277 20.53 42.38 -36.28
C THR A 277 19.08 41.89 -36.16
N VAL A 278 18.39 41.79 -37.32
CA VAL A 278 17.05 41.21 -37.36
C VAL A 278 17.06 39.73 -36.92
N GLY A 279 18.10 38.97 -37.34
CA GLY A 279 18.25 37.59 -36.96
C GLY A 279 18.49 37.43 -35.44
N GLN A 280 19.27 38.33 -34.85
CA GLN A 280 19.44 38.37 -33.40
C GLN A 280 18.11 38.68 -32.66
N LEU A 281 17.28 39.55 -33.19
CA LEU A 281 15.95 39.79 -32.65
C LEU A 281 15.05 38.55 -32.72
N VAL A 282 15.05 37.84 -33.82
CA VAL A 282 14.31 36.56 -33.98
C VAL A 282 14.81 35.51 -32.99
N THR A 283 16.13 35.38 -32.82
CA THR A 283 16.76 34.48 -31.82
C THR A 283 16.28 34.84 -30.42
N PHE A 284 16.33 36.13 -30.06
CA PHE A 284 15.95 36.61 -28.74
C PHE A 284 14.46 36.35 -28.44
N LEU A 285 13.57 36.59 -29.41
CA LEU A 285 12.14 36.31 -29.26
C LEU A 285 11.85 34.82 -29.08
N ASN A 286 12.60 33.93 -29.74
CA ASN A 286 12.50 32.49 -29.49
C ASN A 286 12.96 32.14 -28.06
N TYR A 287 14.04 32.77 -27.57
CA TYR A 287 14.49 32.58 -26.19
C TYR A 287 13.49 33.07 -25.16
N VAL A 288 12.78 34.17 -25.39
CA VAL A 288 11.69 34.62 -24.52
C VAL A 288 10.62 33.52 -24.37
N ASN A 289 10.23 32.89 -25.48
CA ASN A 289 9.29 31.79 -25.45
C ASN A 289 9.85 30.55 -24.72
N GLN A 290 11.09 30.16 -24.97
CA GLN A 290 11.74 29.04 -24.27
C GLN A 290 11.93 29.28 -22.78
N TYR A 291 12.25 30.51 -22.37
CA TYR A 291 12.41 30.94 -20.98
C TYR A 291 11.08 30.94 -20.22
N THR A 292 9.99 31.40 -20.85
CA THR A 292 8.70 31.53 -20.15
C THR A 292 7.93 30.21 -20.03
N LYS A 293 8.15 29.24 -20.94
CA LYS A 293 7.45 27.96 -20.96
C LYS A 293 7.61 27.14 -19.65
N PRO A 294 8.78 26.92 -19.08
CA PRO A 294 8.95 26.13 -17.86
C PRO A 294 8.25 26.71 -16.62
N PHE A 295 8.05 28.03 -16.57
CA PHE A 295 7.33 28.64 -15.43
C PHE A 295 5.87 28.22 -15.33
N ASN A 296 5.24 27.91 -16.47
CA ASN A 296 3.86 27.40 -16.48
C ASN A 296 3.79 25.97 -15.92
N ASP A 297 4.83 25.18 -16.14
CA ASP A 297 4.88 23.78 -15.75
C ASP A 297 5.36 23.58 -14.29
N ILE A 298 6.16 24.51 -13.75
CA ILE A 298 6.74 24.42 -12.40
C ILE A 298 5.67 24.25 -11.30
N SER A 299 4.54 24.95 -11.41
CA SER A 299 3.48 24.84 -10.39
C SER A 299 2.87 23.44 -10.30
N SER A 300 2.64 22.80 -11.45
CA SER A 300 2.11 21.42 -11.50
C SER A 300 3.13 20.42 -11.00
N VAL A 301 4.39 20.55 -11.43
CA VAL A 301 5.51 19.72 -10.98
C VAL A 301 5.71 19.83 -9.47
N LEU A 302 5.65 21.03 -8.91
CA LEU A 302 5.83 21.24 -7.47
C LEU A 302 4.72 20.57 -6.65
N SER A 303 3.48 20.63 -7.11
CA SER A 303 2.34 19.96 -6.46
C SER A 303 2.50 18.44 -6.50
N GLU A 304 2.88 17.91 -7.67
CA GLU A 304 3.10 16.47 -7.86
C GLU A 304 4.28 15.97 -7.03
N LEU A 305 5.37 16.73 -6.99
CA LEU A 305 6.51 16.42 -6.14
C LEU A 305 6.14 16.41 -4.65
N GLN A 306 5.30 17.34 -4.19
CA GLN A 306 4.82 17.34 -2.80
C GLN A 306 4.00 16.09 -2.49
N SER A 307 3.13 15.66 -3.41
CA SER A 307 2.35 14.42 -3.28
C SER A 307 3.26 13.20 -3.26
N ALA A 308 4.22 13.13 -4.18
CA ALA A 308 5.20 12.05 -4.25
C ALA A 308 6.06 11.95 -2.97
N LEU A 309 6.49 13.08 -2.43
CA LEU A 309 7.24 13.11 -1.16
C LEU A 309 6.39 12.67 0.04
N ALA A 310 5.09 12.98 0.06
CA ALA A 310 4.19 12.48 1.09
C ALA A 310 3.99 10.96 1.00
N CYS A 311 3.89 10.41 -0.21
CA CYS A 311 3.85 8.96 -0.44
C CYS A 311 5.17 8.27 -0.05
N ALA A 312 6.32 8.88 -0.40
CA ALA A 312 7.62 8.40 0.05
C ALA A 312 7.74 8.38 1.58
N GLU A 313 7.25 9.41 2.27
CA GLU A 313 7.22 9.46 3.74
C GLU A 313 6.41 8.30 4.32
N ARG A 314 5.26 7.97 3.75
CA ARG A 314 4.44 6.82 4.18
C ARG A 314 5.14 5.48 3.96
N LEU A 315 5.80 5.30 2.81
CA LEU A 315 6.56 4.09 2.49
C LEU A 315 7.76 3.91 3.41
N TYR A 316 8.59 4.94 3.56
CA TYR A 316 9.76 4.89 4.45
C TYR A 316 9.36 4.75 5.93
N SER A 317 8.20 5.26 6.34
CA SER A 317 7.69 5.06 7.70
C SER A 317 7.42 3.59 8.03
N VAL A 318 7.10 2.74 7.03
CA VAL A 318 6.99 1.29 7.21
C VAL A 318 8.37 0.67 7.36
N LEU A 319 9.32 1.06 6.53
CA LEU A 319 10.70 0.55 6.58
C LEU A 319 11.42 0.89 7.89
N ASP A 320 11.08 2.03 8.50
CA ASP A 320 11.67 2.49 9.75
C ASP A 320 11.03 1.87 11.00
N GLN A 321 9.96 1.05 10.85
CA GLN A 321 9.37 0.36 11.99
C GLN A 321 10.32 -0.70 12.55
N ALA A 322 10.30 -0.83 13.87
CA ALA A 322 11.03 -1.89 14.55
C ALA A 322 10.50 -3.27 14.12
N GLU A 323 11.41 -4.16 13.78
CA GLU A 323 11.09 -5.55 13.50
C GLU A 323 10.80 -6.31 14.78
N VAL A 324 10.19 -7.47 14.63
CA VAL A 324 10.01 -8.38 15.75
C VAL A 324 11.38 -8.90 16.17
N GLU A 325 11.82 -8.55 17.37
CA GLU A 325 13.08 -9.07 17.92
C GLU A 325 12.98 -10.58 18.14
N GLU A 326 13.94 -11.32 17.63
CA GLU A 326 14.11 -12.73 17.91
C GLU A 326 14.86 -12.85 19.24
N THR A 327 14.15 -13.13 20.33
CA THR A 327 14.73 -13.17 21.68
C THR A 327 15.33 -14.53 22.03
N GLY A 328 14.80 -15.62 21.44
CA GLY A 328 15.24 -16.99 21.73
C GLY A 328 16.29 -17.49 20.74
N GLN A 329 17.21 -18.32 21.25
CA GLN A 329 18.25 -18.96 20.43
C GLN A 329 18.11 -20.49 20.38
N ARG A 330 17.30 -21.09 21.25
CA ARG A 330 17.11 -22.54 21.31
C ARG A 330 16.15 -22.97 20.19
N VAL A 331 16.47 -24.10 19.57
CA VAL A 331 15.56 -24.75 18.62
C VAL A 331 14.74 -25.78 19.39
N LEU A 332 13.40 -25.74 19.22
CA LEU A 332 12.50 -26.70 19.85
C LEU A 332 12.20 -27.82 18.83
N GLU A 333 12.73 -29.00 19.09
CA GLU A 333 12.50 -30.17 18.25
C GLU A 333 11.23 -30.90 18.66
N SER A 334 10.44 -31.36 17.68
CA SER A 334 9.13 -31.98 17.93
C SER A 334 9.21 -33.26 18.79
N GLN A 335 10.34 -33.95 18.77
CA GLN A 335 10.57 -35.16 19.58
C GLN A 335 10.67 -34.84 21.07
N ASP A 336 11.11 -33.63 21.45
CA ASP A 336 11.34 -33.22 22.83
C ASP A 336 10.08 -32.61 23.44
N VAL A 337 9.05 -32.32 22.64
CA VAL A 337 7.83 -31.67 23.11
C VAL A 337 6.82 -32.67 23.63
N LYS A 338 6.51 -32.55 24.95
CA LYS A 338 5.38 -33.23 25.59
C LYS A 338 4.09 -32.44 25.43
N GLY A 339 4.17 -31.10 25.44
CA GLY A 339 3.09 -30.18 25.21
C GLY A 339 2.38 -29.70 26.48
N ALA A 340 3.02 -29.73 27.63
CA ALA A 340 2.49 -29.06 28.83
C ALA A 340 2.67 -27.54 28.68
N ILE A 341 1.64 -26.76 28.97
CA ILE A 341 1.65 -25.29 28.85
C ILE A 341 1.39 -24.66 30.20
N GLY A 342 2.27 -23.73 30.61
CA GLY A 342 2.11 -22.93 31.84
C GLY A 342 1.94 -21.45 31.51
N PHE A 343 1.04 -20.82 32.23
CA PHE A 343 0.93 -19.35 32.29
C PHE A 343 1.24 -18.96 33.73
N GLU A 344 2.22 -18.09 33.94
CA GLU A 344 2.69 -17.69 35.25
C GLU A 344 2.60 -16.17 35.40
N HIS A 345 1.65 -15.71 36.20
CA HIS A 345 1.40 -14.28 36.46
C HIS A 345 1.32 -13.42 35.21
N VAL A 346 0.69 -13.94 34.13
CA VAL A 346 0.62 -13.28 32.84
C VAL A 346 -0.36 -12.10 32.87
N THR A 347 0.18 -10.93 32.54
CA THR A 347 -0.62 -9.70 32.36
C THR A 347 -0.47 -9.22 30.93
N PHE A 348 -1.59 -8.79 30.31
CA PHE A 348 -1.56 -8.31 28.94
C PHE A 348 -2.68 -7.29 28.64
N GLY A 349 -2.37 -6.34 27.78
CA GLY A 349 -3.31 -5.42 27.13
C GLY A 349 -2.79 -4.97 25.78
N TYR A 350 -3.68 -4.81 24.80
CA TYR A 350 -3.32 -4.32 23.48
C TYR A 350 -2.89 -2.84 23.48
N ASP A 351 -3.43 -2.07 24.43
CA ASP A 351 -3.09 -0.66 24.65
C ASP A 351 -2.54 -0.44 26.06
N LEU A 352 -1.58 0.47 26.21
CA LEU A 352 -0.89 0.78 27.46
C LEU A 352 -1.79 1.20 28.64
N GLY A 353 -3.05 1.58 28.38
CA GLY A 353 -4.01 2.05 29.40
C GLY A 353 -5.12 1.06 29.75
N ARG A 354 -5.22 -0.08 29.04
CA ARG A 354 -6.31 -1.04 29.24
C ARG A 354 -5.77 -2.45 29.35
N THR A 355 -5.64 -2.93 30.58
CA THR A 355 -5.31 -4.34 30.84
C THR A 355 -6.52 -5.21 30.52
N LEU A 356 -6.28 -6.21 29.65
CA LEU A 356 -7.30 -7.20 29.28
C LEU A 356 -7.15 -8.49 30.07
N ILE A 357 -5.92 -9.02 30.21
CA ILE A 357 -5.61 -10.19 31.04
C ILE A 357 -4.85 -9.70 32.26
N LYS A 358 -5.34 -10.07 33.48
CA LYS A 358 -4.92 -9.46 34.75
C LYS A 358 -4.15 -10.42 35.60
N ASP A 359 -3.24 -11.05 35.60
CA ASP A 359 -2.57 -12.02 36.51
C ASP A 359 -3.01 -13.46 36.28
N LEU A 360 -2.97 -13.88 35.03
CA LEU A 360 -3.33 -15.23 34.65
C LEU A 360 -2.28 -16.23 35.09
N THR A 361 -2.67 -17.17 35.97
CA THR A 361 -1.81 -18.28 36.43
C THR A 361 -2.57 -19.60 36.28
N ILE A 362 -2.09 -20.45 35.35
CA ILE A 362 -2.68 -21.77 35.10
C ILE A 362 -1.66 -22.73 34.50
N GLN A 363 -1.79 -24.02 34.86
CA GLN A 363 -1.00 -25.12 34.31
C GLN A 363 -1.91 -26.07 33.51
N VAL A 364 -1.57 -26.29 32.26
CA VAL A 364 -2.27 -27.21 31.34
C VAL A 364 -1.41 -28.45 31.15
N PRO A 365 -1.88 -29.63 31.57
CA PRO A 365 -1.14 -30.88 31.38
C PRO A 365 -0.93 -31.24 29.92
N ALA A 366 0.14 -31.98 29.63
CA ALA A 366 0.38 -32.52 28.30
C ALA A 366 -0.74 -33.50 27.88
N ALA A 367 -1.05 -33.51 26.58
CA ALA A 367 -2.07 -34.36 25.93
C ALA A 367 -3.49 -34.17 26.50
N SER A 368 -3.79 -33.04 27.16
CA SER A 368 -5.13 -32.70 27.64
C SER A 368 -5.94 -31.88 26.61
N LYS A 369 -7.25 -32.06 26.64
CA LYS A 369 -8.21 -31.25 25.89
C LYS A 369 -8.72 -30.13 26.79
N VAL A 370 -8.44 -28.89 26.40
CA VAL A 370 -8.78 -27.69 27.15
C VAL A 370 -9.86 -26.91 26.40
N ALA A 371 -11.03 -26.80 26.95
CA ALA A 371 -12.10 -25.97 26.41
C ALA A 371 -12.03 -24.56 27.02
N ILE A 372 -11.96 -23.53 26.18
CA ILE A 372 -12.00 -22.13 26.59
C ILE A 372 -13.41 -21.61 26.32
N VAL A 373 -14.13 -21.25 27.38
CA VAL A 373 -15.51 -20.77 27.32
C VAL A 373 -15.64 -19.38 27.93
N GLY A 374 -16.63 -18.61 27.52
CA GLY A 374 -16.90 -17.28 28.04
C GLY A 374 -17.64 -16.40 27.03
N PRO A 375 -18.19 -15.27 27.46
CA PRO A 375 -18.91 -14.35 26.57
C PRO A 375 -17.98 -13.77 25.48
N THR A 376 -18.62 -13.15 24.48
CA THR A 376 -17.86 -12.43 23.45
C THR A 376 -17.09 -11.27 24.10
N GLY A 377 -15.82 -11.12 23.74
CA GLY A 377 -14.94 -10.10 24.35
C GLY A 377 -14.25 -10.53 25.64
N ALA A 378 -14.48 -11.74 26.16
CA ALA A 378 -13.86 -12.23 27.38
C ALA A 378 -12.32 -12.44 27.32
N GLY A 379 -11.72 -12.34 26.12
CA GLY A 379 -10.27 -12.51 25.95
C GLY A 379 -9.82 -13.87 25.40
N LYS A 380 -10.75 -14.74 24.98
CA LYS A 380 -10.43 -16.09 24.47
C LYS A 380 -9.40 -16.09 23.33
N SER A 381 -9.63 -15.31 22.29
CA SER A 381 -8.68 -15.16 21.16
C SER A 381 -7.36 -14.50 21.58
N THR A 382 -7.41 -13.62 22.59
CA THR A 382 -6.23 -12.98 23.13
C THR A 382 -5.31 -14.01 23.80
N LEU A 383 -5.86 -14.96 24.55
CA LEU A 383 -5.08 -16.05 25.15
C LEU A 383 -4.35 -16.86 24.07
N ILE A 384 -5.02 -17.18 22.97
CA ILE A 384 -4.40 -17.87 21.83
C ILE A 384 -3.31 -17.02 21.18
N ASN A 385 -3.55 -15.71 20.99
CA ASN A 385 -2.53 -14.81 20.43
C ASN A 385 -1.26 -14.73 21.27
N LEU A 386 -1.39 -14.78 22.59
CA LEU A 386 -0.25 -14.82 23.51
C LEU A 386 0.46 -16.18 23.44
N LEU A 387 -0.29 -17.27 23.45
CA LEU A 387 0.24 -18.62 23.30
C LEU A 387 1.03 -18.77 22.00
N MET A 388 0.57 -18.19 20.90
CA MET A 388 1.26 -18.21 19.60
C MET A 388 2.42 -17.21 19.49
N ARG A 389 2.73 -16.46 20.55
CA ARG A 389 3.72 -15.34 20.53
C ARG A 389 3.47 -14.35 19.40
N PHE A 390 2.19 -14.09 19.04
CA PHE A 390 1.83 -13.01 18.11
C PHE A 390 1.99 -11.65 18.80
N TYR A 391 1.77 -11.63 20.12
CA TYR A 391 1.98 -10.47 20.99
C TYR A 391 2.88 -10.86 22.19
N PRO A 392 3.80 -9.99 22.60
CA PRO A 392 4.54 -10.21 23.83
C PRO A 392 3.64 -9.96 25.05
N VAL A 393 3.85 -10.69 26.13
CA VAL A 393 3.19 -10.40 27.44
C VAL A 393 3.73 -9.09 28.02
N ASN A 394 2.90 -8.37 28.80
CA ASN A 394 3.35 -7.16 29.50
C ASN A 394 4.14 -7.51 30.77
N SER A 395 3.73 -8.57 31.47
CA SER A 395 4.45 -9.15 32.63
C SER A 395 4.09 -10.62 32.79
N GLY A 396 4.85 -11.35 33.59
CA GLY A 396 4.75 -12.79 33.72
C GLY A 396 5.41 -13.54 32.58
N GLU A 397 5.22 -14.84 32.52
CA GLU A 397 5.80 -15.69 31.48
C GLU A 397 4.85 -16.81 31.05
N ILE A 398 5.06 -17.29 29.83
CA ILE A 398 4.37 -18.48 29.28
C ILE A 398 5.46 -19.53 29.07
N THR A 399 5.19 -20.75 29.51
CA THR A 399 6.15 -21.87 29.44
C THR A 399 5.59 -23.01 28.58
N ILE A 400 6.48 -23.75 27.94
CA ILE A 400 6.22 -25.04 27.31
C ILE A 400 7.14 -26.07 27.94
N ASP A 401 6.54 -27.13 28.51
CA ASP A 401 7.26 -28.17 29.25
C ASP A 401 8.19 -27.60 30.33
N GLY A 402 7.77 -26.51 31.00
CA GLY A 402 8.51 -25.82 32.08
C GLY A 402 9.63 -24.89 31.62
N VAL A 403 9.78 -24.64 30.29
CA VAL A 403 10.77 -23.72 29.73
C VAL A 403 10.04 -22.50 29.12
N PRO A 404 10.48 -21.26 29.41
CA PRO A 404 9.89 -20.06 28.84
C PRO A 404 9.86 -20.10 27.32
N ILE A 405 8.72 -19.76 26.72
CA ILE A 405 8.56 -19.77 25.27
C ILE A 405 9.46 -18.73 24.57
N THR A 406 9.94 -17.74 25.32
CA THR A 406 10.86 -16.71 24.85
C THR A 406 12.27 -17.20 24.60
N ASP A 407 12.65 -18.35 25.18
CA ASP A 407 13.97 -18.96 25.03
C ASP A 407 14.13 -19.66 23.69
N TYR A 408 13.01 -20.02 23.04
CA TYR A 408 13.00 -20.69 21.76
C TYR A 408 12.90 -19.71 20.60
N THR A 409 13.45 -20.09 19.42
CA THR A 409 13.18 -19.35 18.18
C THR A 409 11.70 -19.44 17.85
N ARG A 410 11.11 -18.34 17.36
CA ARG A 410 9.67 -18.31 17.02
C ARG A 410 9.30 -19.35 15.98
N ALA A 411 10.18 -19.58 15.01
CA ALA A 411 9.95 -20.57 13.95
C ALA A 411 9.82 -21.98 14.54
N SER A 412 10.79 -22.46 15.34
CA SER A 412 10.75 -23.80 15.92
C SER A 412 9.61 -23.96 16.92
N TYR A 413 9.29 -22.92 17.70
CA TYR A 413 8.17 -22.92 18.63
C TYR A 413 6.83 -23.04 17.90
N ARG A 414 6.57 -22.20 16.87
CA ARG A 414 5.32 -22.21 16.11
C ARG A 414 5.12 -23.48 15.31
N GLN A 415 6.19 -24.16 14.90
CA GLN A 415 6.09 -25.47 14.23
C GLN A 415 5.45 -26.55 15.09
N GLN A 416 5.42 -26.38 16.42
CA GLN A 416 4.78 -27.33 17.34
C GLN A 416 3.25 -27.17 17.36
N PHE A 417 2.72 -26.14 16.74
CA PHE A 417 1.29 -25.82 16.76
C PHE A 417 0.61 -26.10 15.43
N GLY A 418 -0.57 -26.72 15.52
CA GLY A 418 -1.53 -26.79 14.43
C GLY A 418 -2.74 -25.91 14.75
N MET A 419 -3.18 -25.11 13.78
CA MET A 419 -4.21 -24.12 14.02
C MET A 419 -5.34 -24.28 12.98
N VAL A 420 -6.57 -24.43 13.47
CA VAL A 420 -7.79 -24.39 12.66
C VAL A 420 -8.63 -23.25 13.19
N LEU A 421 -8.71 -22.17 12.42
CA LEU A 421 -9.45 -20.96 12.77
C LEU A 421 -10.89 -21.00 12.25
N GLN A 422 -11.73 -20.14 12.80
CA GLN A 422 -13.10 -19.91 12.36
C GLN A 422 -13.15 -19.46 10.90
N GLU A 423 -12.30 -18.49 10.52
CA GLU A 423 -12.14 -18.06 9.15
C GLU A 423 -11.14 -18.98 8.43
N THR A 424 -11.65 -19.79 7.51
CA THR A 424 -10.84 -20.71 6.73
C THR A 424 -10.21 -19.98 5.55
N TRP A 425 -8.88 -19.85 5.57
CA TRP A 425 -8.13 -19.26 4.46
C TRP A 425 -7.52 -20.35 3.57
N LEU A 426 -7.74 -20.23 2.27
CA LEU A 426 -7.09 -21.04 1.24
C LEU A 426 -6.33 -20.10 0.28
N LYS A 427 -5.17 -20.54 -0.21
CA LYS A 427 -4.44 -19.80 -1.24
C LYS A 427 -5.00 -20.12 -2.63
N VAL A 428 -4.86 -19.19 -3.55
CA VAL A 428 -5.03 -19.44 -4.98
C VAL A 428 -4.00 -20.49 -5.41
N GLY A 429 -4.47 -21.62 -5.98
CA GLY A 429 -3.64 -22.77 -6.32
C GLY A 429 -4.43 -24.08 -6.31
N THR A 430 -3.76 -25.21 -6.45
CA THR A 430 -4.43 -26.52 -6.44
C THR A 430 -4.83 -26.95 -5.02
N ILE A 431 -5.76 -27.86 -4.91
CA ILE A 431 -6.13 -28.49 -3.62
C ILE A 431 -4.91 -29.18 -3.00
N HIS A 432 -4.09 -29.85 -3.81
CA HIS A 432 -2.84 -30.46 -3.35
C HIS A 432 -1.93 -29.41 -2.69
N GLU A 433 -1.67 -28.28 -3.35
CA GLU A 433 -0.84 -27.21 -2.80
C GLU A 433 -1.44 -26.55 -1.55
N ASN A 434 -2.75 -26.55 -1.43
CA ASN A 434 -3.42 -26.04 -0.25
C ASN A 434 -3.27 -26.96 0.96
N ILE A 435 -3.35 -28.27 0.78
CA ILE A 435 -3.11 -29.24 1.86
C ILE A 435 -1.61 -29.27 2.20
N ALA A 436 -0.73 -29.28 1.20
CA ALA A 436 0.72 -29.27 1.37
C ALA A 436 1.30 -27.94 1.87
N PHE A 437 0.46 -26.93 2.14
CA PHE A 437 0.90 -25.58 2.51
C PHE A 437 1.85 -25.55 3.73
N SER A 438 1.61 -26.42 4.73
CA SER A 438 2.45 -26.55 5.92
C SER A 438 3.75 -27.34 5.70
N ARG A 439 3.79 -28.20 4.65
CA ARG A 439 4.91 -29.05 4.26
C ARG A 439 4.96 -29.18 2.74
N PRO A 440 5.54 -28.19 2.01
CA PRO A 440 5.51 -28.13 0.55
C PRO A 440 6.21 -29.29 -0.17
N ASP A 441 7.10 -29.99 0.51
CA ASP A 441 7.87 -31.16 0.05
C ASP A 441 7.15 -32.50 0.31
N ALA A 442 5.93 -32.48 0.86
CA ALA A 442 5.15 -33.69 1.10
C ALA A 442 4.80 -34.41 -0.20
N SER A 443 4.90 -35.74 -0.19
CA SER A 443 4.52 -36.56 -1.32
C SER A 443 3.00 -36.52 -1.56
N ARG A 444 2.59 -36.91 -2.78
CA ARG A 444 1.17 -36.97 -3.12
C ARG A 444 0.41 -37.96 -2.23
N GLU A 445 1.05 -39.07 -1.89
CA GLU A 445 0.50 -40.11 -1.03
C GLU A 445 0.25 -39.60 0.38
N GLU A 446 1.20 -38.82 0.96
CA GLU A 446 1.04 -38.21 2.27
C GLU A 446 -0.10 -37.20 2.28
N VAL A 447 -0.25 -36.41 1.22
CA VAL A 447 -1.36 -35.44 1.08
C VAL A 447 -2.71 -36.16 1.00
N ILE A 448 -2.79 -37.27 0.27
CA ILE A 448 -4.01 -38.09 0.18
C ILE A 448 -4.35 -38.71 1.55
N GLU A 449 -3.37 -39.25 2.26
CA GLU A 449 -3.59 -39.84 3.60
C GLU A 449 -4.06 -38.76 4.61
N ALA A 450 -3.48 -37.57 4.57
CA ALA A 450 -3.94 -36.43 5.39
C ALA A 450 -5.39 -36.01 5.05
N ALA A 451 -5.73 -36.01 3.76
CA ALA A 451 -7.10 -35.71 3.31
C ALA A 451 -8.12 -36.78 3.75
N LYS A 452 -7.73 -38.08 3.72
CA LYS A 452 -8.57 -39.17 4.21
C LYS A 452 -8.80 -39.04 5.73
N ALA A 453 -7.73 -38.74 6.50
CA ALA A 453 -7.82 -38.57 7.93
C ALA A 453 -8.72 -37.36 8.32
N ALA A 454 -8.76 -36.35 7.48
CA ALA A 454 -9.64 -35.18 7.63
C ALA A 454 -11.05 -35.37 7.04
N ASN A 455 -11.42 -36.55 6.56
CA ASN A 455 -12.69 -36.79 5.84
C ASN A 455 -12.87 -35.92 4.57
N ALA A 456 -11.81 -35.41 3.98
CA ALA A 456 -11.83 -34.53 2.80
C ALA A 456 -11.73 -35.30 1.47
N ASP A 457 -11.09 -36.49 1.43
CA ASP A 457 -10.78 -37.27 0.22
C ASP A 457 -12.02 -37.54 -0.64
N PHE A 458 -13.17 -37.82 0.00
CA PHE A 458 -14.40 -38.13 -0.69
C PHE A 458 -14.88 -37.00 -1.59
N PHE A 459 -14.99 -35.77 -1.07
CA PHE A 459 -15.46 -34.65 -1.88
C PHE A 459 -14.40 -34.19 -2.89
N ILE A 460 -13.09 -34.29 -2.53
CA ILE A 460 -12.00 -33.91 -3.44
C ILE A 460 -12.06 -34.79 -4.72
N ARG A 461 -12.27 -36.09 -4.60
CA ARG A 461 -12.39 -37.01 -5.74
C ARG A 461 -13.62 -36.77 -6.61
N GLN A 462 -14.64 -36.08 -6.10
CA GLN A 462 -15.82 -35.68 -6.87
C GLN A 462 -15.59 -34.46 -7.76
N LEU A 463 -14.54 -33.71 -7.49
CA LEU A 463 -14.18 -32.54 -8.30
C LEU A 463 -13.57 -32.98 -9.65
N PRO A 464 -13.76 -32.21 -10.72
CA PRO A 464 -13.37 -32.63 -12.08
C PRO A 464 -11.90 -33.07 -12.23
N GLN A 465 -10.99 -32.44 -11.47
CA GLN A 465 -9.55 -32.70 -11.48
C GLN A 465 -9.04 -33.27 -10.15
N GLY A 466 -9.95 -33.61 -9.21
CA GLY A 466 -9.58 -34.13 -7.89
C GLY A 466 -8.62 -33.23 -7.15
N TYR A 467 -7.49 -33.76 -6.70
CA TYR A 467 -6.44 -32.99 -5.98
C TYR A 467 -5.76 -31.90 -6.83
N ASP A 468 -5.82 -31.98 -8.15
CA ASP A 468 -5.26 -31.00 -9.08
C ASP A 468 -6.27 -29.92 -9.46
N THR A 469 -7.47 -29.95 -8.89
CA THR A 469 -8.46 -28.88 -9.04
C THR A 469 -7.87 -27.54 -8.57
N TYR A 470 -7.86 -26.57 -9.49
CA TYR A 470 -7.29 -25.24 -9.23
C TYR A 470 -8.36 -24.30 -8.66
N LEU A 471 -8.10 -23.75 -7.50
CA LEU A 471 -8.95 -22.79 -6.80
C LEU A 471 -8.52 -21.37 -7.20
N SER A 472 -9.20 -20.77 -8.18
CA SER A 472 -8.88 -19.42 -8.69
C SER A 472 -9.37 -18.31 -7.78
N ASP A 473 -10.36 -18.60 -6.94
CA ASP A 473 -11.08 -17.70 -6.05
C ASP A 473 -10.73 -17.91 -4.56
N ALA A 474 -9.56 -18.48 -4.29
CA ALA A 474 -9.15 -18.85 -2.93
C ALA A 474 -10.18 -19.73 -2.20
N GLY A 475 -10.95 -20.55 -2.96
CA GLY A 475 -11.91 -21.52 -2.45
C GLY A 475 -13.33 -20.96 -2.21
N GLU A 476 -13.69 -19.80 -2.73
CA GLU A 476 -15.07 -19.29 -2.64
C GLU A 476 -16.09 -20.22 -3.31
N SER A 477 -15.66 -20.97 -4.33
CA SER A 477 -16.47 -22.00 -5.01
C SER A 477 -16.74 -23.24 -4.16
N LEU A 478 -16.02 -23.44 -3.05
CA LEU A 478 -16.22 -24.53 -2.11
C LEU A 478 -17.19 -24.10 -0.98
N SER A 479 -17.96 -25.07 -0.46
CA SER A 479 -18.74 -24.82 0.74
C SER A 479 -17.83 -24.51 1.95
N GLN A 480 -18.36 -23.82 2.95
CA GLN A 480 -17.61 -23.52 4.17
C GLN A 480 -17.08 -24.79 4.86
N GLY A 481 -17.89 -25.85 4.90
CA GLY A 481 -17.46 -27.12 5.48
C GLY A 481 -16.34 -27.79 4.67
N GLN A 482 -16.39 -27.75 3.33
CA GLN A 482 -15.31 -28.25 2.48
C GLN A 482 -14.01 -27.50 2.70
N ARG A 483 -14.05 -26.15 2.79
CA ARG A 483 -12.88 -25.34 3.13
C ARG A 483 -12.30 -25.72 4.48
N GLN A 484 -13.16 -25.95 5.48
CA GLN A 484 -12.71 -26.34 6.82
C GLN A 484 -12.05 -27.73 6.82
N LEU A 485 -12.60 -28.72 6.10
CA LEU A 485 -12.00 -30.04 5.96
C LEU A 485 -10.60 -29.97 5.29
N LEU A 486 -10.40 -29.09 4.28
CA LEU A 486 -9.08 -28.86 3.68
C LEU A 486 -8.09 -28.25 4.69
N THR A 487 -8.57 -27.32 5.52
CA THR A 487 -7.72 -26.71 6.58
C THR A 487 -7.35 -27.74 7.64
N ILE A 488 -8.27 -28.64 8.00
CA ILE A 488 -7.99 -29.77 8.92
C ILE A 488 -6.97 -30.74 8.28
N ALA A 489 -7.11 -31.05 6.99
CA ALA A 489 -6.14 -31.90 6.27
C ALA A 489 -4.72 -31.30 6.29
N ARG A 490 -4.60 -29.99 6.15
CA ARG A 490 -3.34 -29.25 6.30
C ARG A 490 -2.68 -29.47 7.66
N VAL A 491 -3.47 -29.49 8.74
CA VAL A 491 -2.98 -29.74 10.10
C VAL A 491 -2.62 -31.21 10.32
N PHE A 492 -3.37 -32.16 9.74
CA PHE A 492 -2.97 -33.59 9.77
C PHE A 492 -1.62 -33.82 9.12
N LEU A 493 -1.32 -33.13 8.02
CA LEU A 493 -0.04 -33.27 7.31
C LEU A 493 1.14 -32.72 8.12
N SER A 494 0.94 -31.66 8.92
CA SER A 494 2.00 -31.03 9.72
C SER A 494 2.34 -31.78 11.00
N VAL A 495 1.47 -32.68 11.48
CA VAL A 495 1.65 -33.53 12.70
C VAL A 495 2.08 -32.72 13.94
N PRO A 496 1.39 -31.65 14.32
CA PRO A 496 1.77 -30.81 15.44
C PRO A 496 1.56 -31.51 16.79
N LYS A 497 2.26 -31.05 17.85
CA LYS A 497 2.10 -31.54 19.21
C LYS A 497 1.00 -30.83 19.99
N ILE A 498 0.74 -29.58 19.63
CA ILE A 498 -0.27 -28.73 20.27
C ILE A 498 -1.24 -28.28 19.21
N LEU A 499 -2.53 -28.27 19.53
CA LEU A 499 -3.61 -27.86 18.65
C LEU A 499 -4.33 -26.65 19.20
N ILE A 500 -4.72 -25.76 18.29
CA ILE A 500 -5.60 -24.63 18.54
C ILE A 500 -6.77 -24.77 17.57
N LEU A 501 -7.97 -24.97 18.12
CA LEU A 501 -9.17 -25.20 17.36
C LEU A 501 -10.22 -24.14 17.70
N ASP A 502 -10.75 -23.46 16.68
CA ASP A 502 -11.88 -22.53 16.83
C ASP A 502 -13.13 -23.15 16.22
N GLU A 503 -14.11 -23.48 17.04
CA GLU A 503 -15.25 -24.34 16.71
C GLU A 503 -16.48 -23.58 16.19
N ALA A 504 -16.30 -22.57 15.36
CA ALA A 504 -17.42 -21.85 14.78
C ALA A 504 -17.98 -22.56 13.53
N THR A 505 -19.04 -23.35 13.70
CA THR A 505 -19.69 -24.14 12.63
C THR A 505 -21.15 -23.74 12.37
N SER A 506 -21.55 -22.54 12.81
CA SER A 506 -22.95 -22.06 12.74
C SER A 506 -23.56 -22.00 11.33
N SER A 507 -22.75 -22.13 10.28
CA SER A 507 -23.19 -22.02 8.88
C SER A 507 -22.90 -23.29 8.06
N ILE A 508 -22.68 -24.46 8.71
CA ILE A 508 -22.31 -25.72 8.05
C ILE A 508 -23.50 -26.68 8.12
N ASP A 509 -23.74 -27.43 7.04
CA ASP A 509 -24.76 -28.46 7.03
C ASP A 509 -24.45 -29.60 8.02
N THR A 510 -25.47 -30.22 8.58
CA THR A 510 -25.35 -31.22 9.63
C THR A 510 -24.49 -32.42 9.25
N ARG A 511 -24.48 -32.84 7.97
CA ARG A 511 -23.69 -33.99 7.53
C ARG A 511 -22.19 -33.67 7.52
N THR A 512 -21.82 -32.54 6.95
CA THR A 512 -20.42 -32.06 6.92
C THR A 512 -19.94 -31.74 8.33
N GLU A 513 -20.81 -31.26 9.18
CA GLU A 513 -20.54 -31.01 10.58
C GLU A 513 -20.07 -32.25 11.34
N VAL A 514 -20.75 -33.39 11.16
CA VAL A 514 -20.33 -34.68 11.75
C VAL A 514 -18.93 -35.09 11.26
N LEU A 515 -18.65 -34.92 9.97
CA LEU A 515 -17.34 -35.25 9.40
C LEU A 515 -16.22 -34.36 9.99
N ILE A 516 -16.50 -33.08 10.21
CA ILE A 516 -15.56 -32.13 10.84
C ILE A 516 -15.31 -32.54 12.29
N GLN A 517 -16.36 -32.88 13.03
CA GLN A 517 -16.25 -33.30 14.43
C GLN A 517 -15.44 -34.60 14.59
N ASP A 518 -15.65 -35.57 13.70
CA ASP A 518 -14.87 -36.79 13.66
C ASP A 518 -13.40 -36.50 13.37
N ALA A 519 -13.12 -35.62 12.40
CA ALA A 519 -11.76 -35.21 12.07
C ALA A 519 -11.08 -34.49 13.25
N PHE A 520 -11.78 -33.61 13.96
CA PHE A 520 -11.27 -32.98 15.17
C PHE A 520 -10.96 -33.99 16.28
N ASN A 521 -11.89 -34.94 16.53
CA ASN A 521 -11.70 -35.98 17.54
C ASN A 521 -10.48 -36.87 17.23
N GLN A 522 -10.23 -37.18 15.97
CA GLN A 522 -9.04 -37.92 15.54
C GLN A 522 -7.77 -37.06 15.69
N LEU A 523 -7.83 -35.79 15.31
CA LEU A 523 -6.70 -34.88 15.37
C LEU A 523 -6.24 -34.63 16.83
N MET A 524 -7.16 -34.53 17.78
CA MET A 524 -6.87 -34.27 19.19
C MET A 524 -6.28 -35.47 19.96
N LYS A 525 -6.35 -36.69 19.45
CA LYS A 525 -5.84 -37.89 20.17
C LYS A 525 -4.37 -37.77 20.49
N GLY A 526 -4.03 -37.80 21.77
CA GLY A 526 -2.65 -37.78 22.29
C GLY A 526 -1.93 -36.43 22.12
N ARG A 527 -2.69 -35.34 21.91
CA ARG A 527 -2.16 -33.99 21.72
C ARG A 527 -2.80 -33.00 22.69
N THR A 528 -2.02 -32.05 23.17
CA THR A 528 -2.58 -30.92 23.93
C THR A 528 -3.41 -30.04 22.99
N SER A 529 -4.67 -29.84 23.33
CA SER A 529 -5.63 -29.16 22.44
C SER A 529 -6.34 -28.04 23.15
N PHE A 530 -6.20 -26.80 22.66
CA PHE A 530 -6.96 -25.65 23.11
C PHE A 530 -8.13 -25.43 22.16
N ILE A 531 -9.36 -25.46 22.68
CA ILE A 531 -10.58 -25.39 21.89
C ILE A 531 -11.39 -24.18 22.33
N ILE A 532 -11.57 -23.19 21.44
CA ILE A 532 -12.57 -22.15 21.66
C ILE A 532 -13.94 -22.79 21.39
N ALA A 533 -14.57 -23.28 22.44
CA ALA A 533 -15.74 -24.13 22.32
C ALA A 533 -17.03 -23.29 22.31
N HIS A 534 -17.84 -23.53 21.28
CA HIS A 534 -19.18 -22.98 21.13
C HIS A 534 -20.27 -24.07 21.27
N ARG A 535 -19.87 -25.33 21.40
CA ARG A 535 -20.77 -26.49 21.49
C ARG A 535 -20.70 -27.16 22.85
N LEU A 536 -21.88 -27.51 23.33
CA LEU A 536 -22.04 -28.17 24.62
C LEU A 536 -21.29 -29.52 24.67
N SER A 537 -21.38 -30.34 23.63
CA SER A 537 -20.71 -31.64 23.55
C SER A 537 -19.19 -31.56 23.63
N THR A 538 -18.60 -30.56 22.99
CA THR A 538 -17.14 -30.33 23.04
C THR A 538 -16.70 -29.89 24.43
N ILE A 539 -17.49 -29.01 25.07
CA ILE A 539 -17.23 -28.51 26.41
C ILE A 539 -17.29 -29.66 27.43
N GLN A 540 -18.32 -30.50 27.36
CA GLN A 540 -18.55 -31.61 28.30
C GLN A 540 -17.45 -32.68 28.24
N ASN A 541 -16.86 -32.91 27.06
CA ASN A 541 -15.83 -33.91 26.84
C ASN A 541 -14.40 -33.38 27.01
N ALA A 542 -14.22 -32.18 27.49
CA ALA A 542 -12.91 -31.59 27.75
C ALA A 542 -12.35 -32.09 29.11
N ASP A 543 -11.03 -32.33 29.14
CA ASP A 543 -10.33 -32.72 30.36
C ASP A 543 -10.20 -31.54 31.34
N MET A 544 -10.21 -30.32 30.80
CA MET A 544 -10.20 -29.05 31.54
C MET A 544 -11.04 -28.01 30.83
N ILE A 545 -11.82 -27.28 31.57
CA ILE A 545 -12.61 -26.13 31.08
C ILE A 545 -12.04 -24.87 31.72
N LEU A 546 -11.75 -23.84 30.93
CA LEU A 546 -11.32 -22.52 31.37
C LEU A 546 -12.48 -21.54 31.13
N VAL A 547 -13.06 -21.01 32.20
CA VAL A 547 -14.17 -20.05 32.12
C VAL A 547 -13.59 -18.65 32.20
N MET A 548 -13.62 -17.93 31.08
CA MET A 548 -13.08 -16.56 30.98
C MET A 548 -14.19 -15.53 31.09
N VAL A 549 -14.01 -14.53 31.94
CA VAL A 549 -14.87 -13.35 32.08
C VAL A 549 -13.97 -12.11 32.26
N ASP A 550 -14.19 -11.09 31.45
CA ASP A 550 -13.45 -9.82 31.52
C ASP A 550 -11.91 -9.95 31.60
N GLY A 551 -11.38 -10.95 30.88
CA GLY A 551 -9.95 -11.21 30.76
C GLY A 551 -9.34 -12.07 31.88
N ASP A 552 -10.12 -12.49 32.86
CA ASP A 552 -9.69 -13.38 33.94
C ASP A 552 -10.27 -14.79 33.75
N ILE A 553 -9.54 -15.82 34.18
CA ILE A 553 -10.11 -17.16 34.35
C ILE A 553 -10.74 -17.21 35.74
N VAL A 554 -12.07 -17.10 35.76
CA VAL A 554 -12.86 -17.06 37.01
C VAL A 554 -13.11 -18.45 37.58
N GLU A 555 -13.16 -19.47 36.72
CA GLU A 555 -13.37 -20.86 37.09
C GLU A 555 -12.55 -21.77 36.17
N HIS A 556 -12.04 -22.88 36.70
CA HIS A 556 -11.44 -23.94 35.88
C HIS A 556 -11.67 -25.29 36.54
N GLY A 557 -11.77 -26.35 35.77
CA GLY A 557 -12.01 -27.72 36.24
C GLY A 557 -12.70 -28.56 35.17
N THR A 558 -13.14 -29.73 35.54
CA THR A 558 -13.96 -30.60 34.67
C THR A 558 -15.41 -30.14 34.62
N HIS A 559 -16.17 -30.64 33.64
CA HIS A 559 -17.62 -30.35 33.54
C HIS A 559 -18.38 -30.66 34.83
N GLU A 560 -18.08 -31.83 35.44
CA GLU A 560 -18.77 -32.28 36.66
C GLU A 560 -18.48 -31.37 37.86
N GLU A 561 -17.20 -31.01 38.02
CA GLU A 561 -16.75 -30.12 39.12
C GLU A 561 -17.40 -28.74 38.99
N LEU A 562 -17.39 -28.15 37.82
CA LEU A 562 -17.92 -26.80 37.57
C LEU A 562 -19.46 -26.75 37.67
N MET A 563 -20.15 -27.83 37.31
CA MET A 563 -21.63 -27.95 37.52
C MET A 563 -21.99 -28.02 38.99
N GLN A 564 -21.14 -28.64 39.86
CA GLN A 564 -21.37 -28.71 41.32
C GLN A 564 -21.16 -27.37 42.02
N VAL A 565 -20.27 -26.52 41.49
CA VAL A 565 -19.98 -25.19 42.07
C VAL A 565 -21.15 -24.20 41.88
N GLU A 566 -22.03 -24.46 40.93
CA GLU A 566 -23.17 -23.58 40.54
C GLU A 566 -22.74 -22.12 40.21
N GLY A 567 -21.54 -21.95 39.71
CA GLY A 567 -20.92 -20.67 39.43
C GLY A 567 -21.31 -20.06 38.06
N VAL A 568 -20.34 -19.39 37.42
CA VAL A 568 -20.54 -18.74 36.10
C VAL A 568 -20.77 -19.80 35.01
N TYR A 569 -20.02 -20.89 35.05
CA TYR A 569 -20.17 -22.02 34.12
C TYR A 569 -21.54 -22.62 34.16
N TYR A 570 -22.05 -22.92 35.35
CA TYR A 570 -23.38 -23.48 35.56
C TYR A 570 -24.48 -22.56 34.97
N LYS A 571 -24.39 -21.26 35.25
CA LYS A 571 -25.34 -20.27 34.70
C LYS A 571 -25.31 -20.21 33.17
N MET A 572 -24.12 -20.28 32.58
CA MET A 572 -23.96 -20.31 31.11
C MET A 572 -24.57 -21.58 30.50
N GLN A 573 -24.38 -22.74 31.13
CA GLN A 573 -24.87 -24.02 30.63
C GLN A 573 -26.41 -24.13 30.76
N THR A 574 -26.96 -23.72 31.90
CA THR A 574 -28.44 -23.73 32.13
C THR A 574 -29.17 -22.75 31.22
N ALA A 575 -28.60 -21.58 30.95
CA ALA A 575 -29.16 -20.63 30.00
C ALA A 575 -29.16 -21.18 28.54
N GLN A 576 -28.14 -21.90 28.17
CA GLN A 576 -28.01 -22.49 26.82
C GLN A 576 -28.96 -23.69 26.62
N GLN A 577 -29.22 -24.47 27.65
CA GLN A 577 -30.18 -25.58 27.63
C GLN A 577 -31.65 -25.12 27.57
N GLN A 578 -31.95 -23.90 28.03
CA GLN A 578 -33.30 -23.33 27.96
C GLN A 578 -33.64 -22.75 26.55
N ILE A 579 -32.64 -22.54 25.69
CA ILE A 579 -32.80 -21.97 24.36
C ILE A 579 -32.75 -23.06 23.26
N SER A 580 -32.19 -24.23 23.53
CA SER A 580 -32.12 -25.40 22.64
C SER A 580 -33.34 -26.31 22.83
#